data_9d35df1e74f0c583f08a69110c61a535
#
_entry.id   9d35df1e74f0c583f08a69110c61a535
#
_cell.length_a   1.000
_cell.length_b   1.000
_cell.length_c   1.000
_cell.angle_alpha   90.00
_cell.angle_beta   90.00
_cell.angle_gamma   90.00
#
_symmetry.space_group_name_H-M   'P 1'
#
loop_
_entity.id
_entity.type
_entity.pdbx_description
1 polymer ?
#
loop_
_entity_poly.entity_id
_entity_poly.type
_entity_poly.pdbx_seq_one_letter_code
_entity_poly.pdbx_strand_id
1 'polypeptide(L)'
;MPTILGQNQYGKAENRVVKITRDGATHHIKDLNVSVALSGDLSDVHLTGSNAHCLPTDTTKNTVFAFAKEYGIESAEQFGIHLARHFVTSQEPIERARIRIEEYSWERIASSDANSKFIGADEVNHSFARKGQETRVTQITYDGEKWEVISGLKDLVVMNSTNSEFWGYIKDQYTTLQEAYDRILATQVSGRWRFNWTDDDQRMPNWERSYEQTKKHMLEAFAETYSYSLQQTLYQMATRIINHRSEIDEVRFSLPNKHHFLVDLEPFGLKNDNEVYYAADRMYGLIEATVLRDGATAQIPVDMTNL
;
A
#
# COMPACT_ATOMS: atom_id res chain seq x y z
N MET A 1 -38.10 17.77 9.78
CA MET A 1 -37.05 18.75 9.41
C MET A 1 -36.63 18.45 8.00
N PRO A 2 -36.40 19.44 7.11
CA PRO A 2 -35.95 19.20 5.76
C PRO A 2 -34.54 18.56 5.79
N THR A 3 -34.31 17.60 4.90
CA THR A 3 -33.00 16.97 4.69
C THR A 3 -32.34 17.56 3.43
N ILE A 4 -31.03 17.60 3.40
CA ILE A 4 -30.23 17.96 2.24
C ILE A 4 -29.28 16.83 1.88
N LEU A 5 -28.95 16.69 0.60
CA LEU A 5 -27.93 15.75 0.14
C LEU A 5 -26.56 16.28 0.59
N GLY A 6 -25.81 15.44 1.30
CA GLY A 6 -24.44 15.72 1.68
C GLY A 6 -23.44 15.20 0.65
N GLN A 7 -22.19 15.05 1.07
CA GLN A 7 -21.12 14.51 0.25
C GLN A 7 -21.49 13.12 -0.29
N ASN A 8 -21.32 12.92 -1.59
CA ASN A 8 -21.66 11.67 -2.24
C ASN A 8 -20.63 11.30 -3.32
N GLN A 9 -20.61 10.02 -3.66
CA GLN A 9 -19.79 9.46 -4.73
C GLN A 9 -20.35 8.10 -5.15
N TYR A 10 -20.09 7.70 -6.37
CA TYR A 10 -20.46 6.38 -6.88
C TYR A 10 -19.39 5.84 -7.82
N GLY A 11 -19.43 4.57 -8.16
CA GLY A 11 -18.50 4.00 -9.12
C GLY A 11 -18.51 2.48 -9.13
N LYS A 12 -17.44 1.89 -9.62
CA LYS A 12 -17.26 0.45 -9.71
C LYS A 12 -16.05 0.03 -8.89
N ALA A 13 -16.26 -0.83 -7.94
CA ALA A 13 -15.22 -1.36 -7.08
C ALA A 13 -14.69 -2.71 -7.58
N GLU A 14 -13.44 -3.00 -7.23
CA GLU A 14 -12.79 -4.31 -7.36
C GLU A 14 -12.77 -4.88 -8.79
N ASN A 15 -12.47 -4.02 -9.77
CA ASN A 15 -12.28 -4.46 -11.14
C ASN A 15 -10.92 -5.19 -11.25
N ARG A 16 -10.96 -6.52 -11.35
CA ARG A 16 -9.77 -7.33 -11.55
C ARG A 16 -9.33 -7.26 -13.01
N VAL A 17 -8.11 -6.77 -13.25
CA VAL A 17 -7.52 -6.70 -14.58
C VAL A 17 -6.11 -7.29 -14.57
N VAL A 18 -5.85 -8.21 -15.49
CA VAL A 18 -4.52 -8.77 -15.73
C VAL A 18 -4.08 -8.36 -17.13
N LYS A 19 -2.96 -7.65 -17.21
CA LYS A 19 -2.31 -7.29 -18.47
C LYS A 19 -1.07 -8.15 -18.63
N ILE A 20 -1.01 -8.90 -19.72
CA ILE A 20 0.20 -9.62 -20.14
C ILE A 20 0.81 -8.85 -21.32
N THR A 21 2.00 -8.30 -21.11
CA THR A 21 2.80 -7.72 -22.18
C THR A 21 3.73 -8.81 -22.72
N ARG A 22 3.61 -9.09 -24.02
CA ARG A 22 4.40 -10.10 -24.71
C ARG A 22 5.52 -9.39 -25.47
N ASP A 23 6.71 -9.38 -24.86
CA ASP A 23 7.91 -8.76 -25.45
C ASP A 23 8.84 -9.88 -25.93
N GLY A 24 8.67 -10.27 -27.20
CA GLY A 24 9.38 -11.40 -27.77
C GLY A 24 9.19 -12.68 -26.94
N ALA A 25 10.29 -13.25 -26.50
CA ALA A 25 10.31 -14.44 -25.64
C ALA A 25 10.02 -14.14 -24.16
N THR A 26 9.86 -12.86 -23.78
CA THR A 26 9.63 -12.48 -22.38
C THR A 26 8.21 -11.94 -22.18
N HIS A 27 7.50 -12.52 -21.21
CA HIS A 27 6.19 -12.01 -20.80
C HIS A 27 6.30 -11.27 -19.46
N HIS A 28 5.60 -10.15 -19.35
CA HIS A 28 5.50 -9.36 -18.14
C HIS A 28 4.03 -9.32 -17.70
N ILE A 29 3.79 -9.48 -16.40
CA ILE A 29 2.44 -9.50 -15.84
C ILE A 29 2.24 -8.25 -14.99
N LYS A 30 1.12 -7.54 -15.23
CA LYS A 30 0.54 -6.56 -14.33
C LYS A 30 -0.84 -7.08 -13.91
N ASP A 31 -1.02 -7.33 -12.62
CA ASP A 31 -2.24 -7.87 -12.02
C ASP A 31 -2.77 -6.87 -11.01
N LEU A 32 -3.88 -6.23 -11.36
CA LEU A 32 -4.45 -5.12 -10.59
C LEU A 32 -5.87 -5.44 -10.11
N ASN A 33 -6.22 -4.84 -8.97
CA ASN A 33 -7.58 -4.67 -8.50
C ASN A 33 -7.90 -3.17 -8.46
N VAL A 34 -8.77 -2.69 -9.33
CA VAL A 34 -9.02 -1.27 -9.57
C VAL A 34 -10.42 -0.90 -9.10
N SER A 35 -10.51 0.10 -8.23
CA SER A 35 -11.77 0.69 -7.77
C SER A 35 -11.86 2.16 -8.19
N VAL A 36 -12.94 2.51 -8.85
CA VAL A 36 -13.24 3.87 -9.33
C VAL A 36 -14.36 4.47 -8.49
N ALA A 37 -14.19 5.70 -8.03
CA ALA A 37 -15.22 6.49 -7.39
C ALA A 37 -15.28 7.89 -8.03
N LEU A 38 -16.46 8.28 -8.47
CA LEU A 38 -16.75 9.54 -9.17
C LEU A 38 -17.67 10.41 -8.34
N SER A 39 -17.45 11.70 -8.33
CA SER A 39 -18.31 12.71 -7.71
C SER A 39 -18.37 13.98 -8.56
N GLY A 40 -19.42 14.79 -8.36
CA GLY A 40 -19.67 16.00 -9.11
C GLY A 40 -21.15 16.41 -9.06
N ASP A 41 -21.71 16.90 -10.14
CA ASP A 41 -23.13 17.29 -10.23
C ASP A 41 -24.06 16.07 -10.35
N LEU A 42 -24.31 15.42 -9.22
CA LEU A 42 -25.06 14.18 -9.10
C LEU A 42 -26.32 14.32 -8.23
N SER A 43 -26.72 15.56 -7.92
CA SER A 43 -27.86 15.82 -7.03
C SER A 43 -29.15 15.21 -7.55
N ASP A 44 -29.46 15.35 -8.86
CA ASP A 44 -30.68 14.84 -9.45
C ASP A 44 -30.78 13.32 -9.46
N VAL A 45 -29.65 12.63 -9.54
CA VAL A 45 -29.61 11.15 -9.41
C VAL A 45 -30.23 10.70 -8.08
N HIS A 46 -29.96 11.46 -7.00
CA HIS A 46 -30.42 11.14 -5.66
C HIS A 46 -31.81 11.72 -5.33
N LEU A 47 -32.08 12.93 -5.78
CA LEU A 47 -33.26 13.67 -5.36
C LEU A 47 -34.48 13.42 -6.25
N THR A 48 -34.27 13.23 -7.55
CA THR A 48 -35.35 13.07 -8.54
C THR A 48 -35.33 11.73 -9.24
N GLY A 49 -34.22 10.97 -9.13
CA GLY A 49 -34.01 9.72 -9.86
C GLY A 49 -33.62 9.92 -11.35
N SER A 50 -33.31 11.17 -11.75
CA SER A 50 -32.79 11.43 -13.10
C SER A 50 -31.35 10.93 -13.24
N ASN A 51 -31.10 10.06 -14.22
CA ASN A 51 -29.77 9.52 -14.50
C ASN A 51 -29.04 10.30 -15.61
N ALA A 52 -29.49 11.49 -15.98
CA ALA A 52 -28.89 12.26 -17.07
C ALA A 52 -27.39 12.57 -16.85
N HIS A 53 -26.98 12.77 -15.61
CA HIS A 53 -25.60 13.06 -15.23
C HIS A 53 -24.82 11.82 -14.71
N CYS A 54 -25.43 10.64 -14.77
CA CYS A 54 -24.84 9.42 -14.23
C CYS A 54 -24.15 8.59 -15.31
N LEU A 55 -22.82 8.56 -15.31
CA LEU A 55 -22.05 7.61 -16.12
C LEU A 55 -22.28 6.19 -15.58
N PRO A 56 -22.77 5.23 -16.37
CA PRO A 56 -23.00 3.86 -15.87
C PRO A 56 -21.74 3.23 -15.28
N THR A 57 -21.89 2.55 -14.15
CA THR A 57 -20.74 1.87 -13.53
C THR A 57 -20.18 0.74 -14.40
N ASP A 58 -20.99 0.19 -15.32
CA ASP A 58 -20.51 -0.72 -16.34
C ASP A 58 -19.55 -0.04 -17.32
N THR A 59 -19.82 1.21 -17.68
CA THR A 59 -18.92 2.02 -18.49
C THR A 59 -17.59 2.26 -17.77
N THR A 60 -17.61 2.59 -16.48
CA THR A 60 -16.35 2.75 -15.71
C THR A 60 -15.51 1.48 -15.69
N LYS A 61 -16.13 0.31 -15.55
CA LYS A 61 -15.47 -1.00 -15.67
C LYS A 61 -14.86 -1.19 -17.06
N ASN A 62 -15.63 -0.96 -18.11
CA ASN A 62 -15.16 -1.14 -19.48
C ASN A 62 -14.01 -0.19 -19.81
N THR A 63 -14.00 1.03 -19.29
CA THR A 63 -12.91 1.99 -19.44
C THR A 63 -11.61 1.45 -18.83
N VAL A 64 -11.67 0.81 -17.65
CA VAL A 64 -10.49 0.17 -17.04
C VAL A 64 -9.87 -0.86 -17.98
N PHE A 65 -10.67 -1.75 -18.58
CA PHE A 65 -10.16 -2.75 -19.51
C PHE A 65 -9.64 -2.16 -20.82
N ALA A 66 -10.38 -1.18 -21.38
CA ALA A 66 -9.98 -0.51 -22.60
C ALA A 66 -8.63 0.21 -22.42
N PHE A 67 -8.46 0.96 -21.33
CA PHE A 67 -7.23 1.69 -21.03
C PHE A 67 -6.05 0.77 -20.75
N ALA A 68 -6.28 -0.36 -20.08
CA ALA A 68 -5.23 -1.37 -19.92
C ALA A 68 -4.70 -1.90 -21.27
N LYS A 69 -5.57 -1.98 -22.29
CA LYS A 69 -5.16 -2.37 -23.63
C LYS A 69 -4.51 -1.23 -24.39
N GLU A 70 -5.11 -0.05 -24.38
CA GLU A 70 -4.75 1.10 -25.23
C GLU A 70 -3.46 1.79 -24.74
N TYR A 71 -3.40 2.09 -23.45
CA TYR A 71 -2.28 2.83 -22.84
C TYR A 71 -1.27 1.90 -22.14
N GLY A 72 -1.65 0.66 -21.91
CA GLY A 72 -0.85 -0.26 -21.09
C GLY A 72 -0.92 0.05 -19.60
N ILE A 73 -0.09 -0.64 -18.83
CA ILE A 73 0.07 -0.44 -17.38
C ILE A 73 1.56 -0.38 -17.10
N GLU A 74 2.12 0.82 -17.08
CA GLU A 74 3.52 1.04 -16.71
C GLU A 74 3.69 0.92 -15.20
N SER A 75 2.89 1.69 -14.44
CA SER A 75 2.77 1.62 -12.99
C SER A 75 1.32 1.77 -12.56
N ALA A 76 1.00 1.42 -11.32
CA ALA A 76 -0.33 1.63 -10.76
C ALA A 76 -0.70 3.12 -10.73
N GLU A 77 0.27 3.98 -10.36
CA GLU A 77 0.10 5.43 -10.33
C GLU A 77 -0.20 6.00 -11.72
N GLN A 78 0.62 5.67 -12.72
CA GLN A 78 0.44 6.14 -14.10
C GLN A 78 -0.93 5.72 -14.65
N PHE A 79 -1.30 4.46 -14.42
CA PHE A 79 -2.58 3.94 -14.87
C PHE A 79 -3.76 4.64 -14.18
N GLY A 80 -3.66 4.87 -12.86
CA GLY A 80 -4.65 5.62 -12.09
C GLY A 80 -4.79 7.07 -12.55
N ILE A 81 -3.69 7.75 -12.90
CA ILE A 81 -3.68 9.11 -13.45
C ILE A 81 -4.43 9.15 -14.79
N HIS A 82 -4.18 8.21 -15.70
CA HIS A 82 -4.88 8.14 -16.99
C HIS A 82 -6.39 7.98 -16.80
N LEU A 83 -6.81 7.07 -15.91
CA LEU A 83 -8.22 6.85 -15.63
C LEU A 83 -8.87 8.08 -14.98
N ALA A 84 -8.27 8.66 -13.95
CA ALA A 84 -8.82 9.81 -13.24
C ALA A 84 -8.98 11.02 -14.17
N ARG A 85 -7.96 11.32 -14.96
CA ARG A 85 -8.00 12.38 -15.99
C ARG A 85 -9.16 12.17 -16.95
N HIS A 86 -9.27 10.97 -17.53
CA HIS A 86 -10.33 10.66 -18.48
C HIS A 86 -11.71 10.92 -17.90
N PHE A 87 -12.00 10.39 -16.71
CA PHE A 87 -13.34 10.54 -16.13
C PHE A 87 -13.72 12.00 -15.87
N VAL A 88 -12.78 12.82 -15.42
CA VAL A 88 -13.04 14.24 -15.12
C VAL A 88 -13.10 15.08 -16.39
N THR A 89 -12.23 14.83 -17.38
CA THR A 89 -12.16 15.69 -18.58
C THR A 89 -13.13 15.30 -19.68
N SER A 90 -13.67 14.08 -19.70
CA SER A 90 -14.57 13.60 -20.75
C SER A 90 -16.05 13.63 -20.38
N GLN A 91 -16.37 13.90 -19.11
CA GLN A 91 -17.73 13.88 -18.59
C GLN A 91 -18.01 15.16 -17.80
N GLU A 92 -18.73 16.11 -18.39
CA GLU A 92 -19.05 17.41 -17.77
C GLU A 92 -19.57 17.31 -16.32
N PRO A 93 -20.48 16.38 -15.97
CA PRO A 93 -20.99 16.28 -14.62
C PRO A 93 -20.00 15.71 -13.59
N ILE A 94 -18.87 15.18 -14.05
CA ILE A 94 -17.88 14.56 -13.16
C ILE A 94 -16.78 15.56 -12.86
N GLU A 95 -16.77 16.08 -11.64
CA GLU A 95 -15.81 17.09 -11.18
C GLU A 95 -14.59 16.47 -10.49
N ARG A 96 -14.73 15.24 -9.97
CA ARG A 96 -13.68 14.57 -9.23
C ARG A 96 -13.70 13.05 -9.43
N ALA A 97 -12.54 12.47 -9.63
CA ALA A 97 -12.34 11.03 -9.68
C ALA A 97 -11.31 10.59 -8.65
N ARG A 98 -11.62 9.49 -7.94
CA ARG A 98 -10.67 8.79 -7.06
C ARG A 98 -10.51 7.35 -7.55
N ILE A 99 -9.27 6.99 -7.88
CA ILE A 99 -8.90 5.66 -8.36
C ILE A 99 -8.05 5.00 -7.28
N ARG A 100 -8.49 3.85 -6.76
CA ARG A 100 -7.71 3.00 -5.87
C ARG A 100 -7.25 1.76 -6.63
N ILE A 101 -5.99 1.40 -6.47
CA ILE A 101 -5.38 0.26 -7.13
C ILE A 101 -4.60 -0.55 -6.11
N GLU A 102 -4.86 -1.86 -6.10
CA GLU A 102 -3.97 -2.85 -5.51
C GLU A 102 -3.23 -3.55 -6.65
N GLU A 103 -1.91 -3.63 -6.54
CA GLU A 103 -1.07 -4.34 -7.50
C GLU A 103 -0.48 -5.58 -6.85
N TYR A 104 -0.62 -6.71 -7.52
CA TYR A 104 -0.18 -8.00 -7.08
C TYR A 104 1.05 -8.46 -7.87
N SER A 105 2.14 -8.72 -7.15
CA SER A 105 3.41 -9.10 -7.75
C SER A 105 3.46 -10.58 -8.10
N TRP A 106 4.09 -10.88 -9.24
CA TRP A 106 4.35 -12.22 -9.72
C TRP A 106 5.84 -12.41 -9.99
N GLU A 107 6.37 -13.55 -9.64
CA GLU A 107 7.74 -13.94 -9.87
C GLU A 107 7.79 -15.12 -10.84
N ARG A 108 8.66 -15.01 -11.85
CA ARG A 108 8.85 -16.09 -12.82
C ARG A 108 9.44 -17.31 -12.13
N ILE A 109 8.84 -18.48 -12.37
CA ILE A 109 9.38 -19.74 -11.87
C ILE A 109 10.60 -20.09 -12.72
N ALA A 110 11.77 -20.26 -12.09
CA ALA A 110 12.97 -20.67 -12.79
C ALA A 110 12.80 -22.09 -13.35
N SER A 111 13.22 -22.30 -14.59
CA SER A 111 13.32 -23.65 -15.15
C SER A 111 14.58 -24.33 -14.63
N SER A 112 14.46 -25.58 -14.24
CA SER A 112 15.59 -26.40 -13.76
C SER A 112 16.48 -26.95 -14.89
N ASP A 113 15.99 -26.91 -16.13
CA ASP A 113 16.69 -27.50 -17.28
C ASP A 113 16.42 -26.69 -18.56
N ALA A 114 17.50 -26.17 -19.15
CA ALA A 114 17.48 -25.53 -20.47
C ALA A 114 17.06 -26.48 -21.61
N ASN A 115 17.01 -27.80 -21.36
CA ASN A 115 16.64 -28.83 -22.30
C ASN A 115 15.25 -29.43 -22.07
N SER A 116 14.34 -28.69 -21.40
CA SER A 116 12.96 -29.13 -21.25
C SER A 116 12.38 -29.49 -22.63
N LYS A 117 11.82 -30.69 -22.79
CA LYS A 117 11.20 -31.16 -24.05
C LYS A 117 10.01 -30.31 -24.53
N PHE A 118 9.51 -29.43 -23.67
CA PHE A 118 8.32 -28.58 -23.90
C PHE A 118 8.67 -27.13 -24.17
N ILE A 119 9.90 -26.69 -23.86
CA ILE A 119 10.38 -25.32 -24.06
C ILE A 119 11.69 -25.46 -24.85
N GLY A 120 11.79 -24.85 -26.01
CA GLY A 120 13.03 -24.81 -26.79
C GLY A 120 14.17 -24.22 -25.96
N ALA A 121 15.42 -24.59 -26.27
CA ALA A 121 16.59 -24.18 -25.50
C ALA A 121 16.75 -22.63 -25.38
N ASP A 122 16.10 -21.88 -26.28
CA ASP A 122 16.12 -20.41 -26.33
C ASP A 122 14.83 -19.77 -25.82
N GLU A 123 13.86 -20.55 -25.31
CA GLU A 123 12.58 -20.03 -24.85
C GLU A 123 12.58 -19.82 -23.32
N VAL A 124 12.15 -18.62 -22.90
CA VAL A 124 11.99 -18.29 -21.48
C VAL A 124 10.69 -18.89 -20.96
N ASN A 125 10.76 -19.57 -19.81
CA ASN A 125 9.58 -20.11 -19.14
C ASN A 125 8.56 -18.99 -18.84
N HIS A 126 7.28 -19.24 -19.13
CA HIS A 126 6.15 -18.34 -18.92
C HIS A 126 5.27 -18.74 -17.73
N SER A 127 5.81 -19.49 -16.78
CA SER A 127 5.14 -19.87 -15.53
C SER A 127 5.52 -18.93 -14.41
N PHE A 128 4.54 -18.56 -13.59
CA PHE A 128 4.73 -17.57 -12.53
C PHE A 128 4.11 -18.03 -11.22
N ALA A 129 4.74 -17.68 -10.11
CA ALA A 129 4.21 -17.83 -8.77
C ALA A 129 3.88 -16.44 -8.19
N ARG A 130 2.86 -16.35 -7.33
CA ARG A 130 2.55 -15.14 -6.60
C ARG A 130 3.73 -14.78 -5.68
N LYS A 131 4.26 -13.55 -5.79
CA LYS A 131 5.41 -13.10 -5.01
C LYS A 131 4.95 -12.42 -3.72
N GLY A 132 5.39 -12.99 -2.57
CA GLY A 132 5.21 -12.39 -1.25
C GLY A 132 3.75 -12.27 -0.80
N GLN A 133 3.58 -11.81 0.45
CA GLN A 133 2.28 -11.49 1.03
C GLN A 133 1.92 -10.03 0.82
N GLU A 134 2.93 -9.17 0.62
CA GLU A 134 2.72 -7.74 0.44
C GLU A 134 1.90 -7.41 -0.80
N THR A 135 1.07 -6.40 -0.66
CA THR A 135 0.30 -5.81 -1.75
C THR A 135 0.71 -4.35 -1.88
N ARG A 136 1.12 -3.91 -3.08
CA ARG A 136 1.30 -2.49 -3.39
C ARG A 136 -0.06 -1.85 -3.52
N VAL A 137 -0.21 -0.64 -3.00
CA VAL A 137 -1.46 0.11 -3.03
C VAL A 137 -1.20 1.53 -3.52
N THR A 138 -2.16 2.05 -4.26
CA THR A 138 -2.10 3.40 -4.80
C THR A 138 -3.49 4.03 -4.76
N GLN A 139 -3.55 5.31 -4.39
CA GLN A 139 -4.75 6.12 -4.54
C GLN A 139 -4.39 7.38 -5.31
N ILE A 140 -5.09 7.62 -6.41
CA ILE A 140 -5.03 8.83 -7.20
C ILE A 140 -6.34 9.57 -7.02
N THR A 141 -6.26 10.86 -6.70
CA THR A 141 -7.41 11.77 -6.73
C THR A 141 -7.11 12.93 -7.68
N TYR A 142 -8.07 13.27 -8.51
CA TYR A 142 -8.03 14.42 -9.42
C TYR A 142 -9.35 15.16 -9.35
N ASP A 143 -9.30 16.47 -9.19
CA ASP A 143 -10.47 17.35 -9.08
C ASP A 143 -10.66 18.32 -10.27
N GLY A 144 -9.95 18.04 -11.37
CA GLY A 144 -9.94 18.90 -12.56
C GLY A 144 -8.81 19.91 -12.59
N GLU A 145 -8.21 20.23 -11.43
CA GLU A 145 -7.11 21.18 -11.29
C GLU A 145 -5.89 20.54 -10.64
N LYS A 146 -6.09 19.81 -9.55
CA LYS A 146 -5.01 19.29 -8.72
C LYS A 146 -5.02 17.79 -8.56
N TRP A 147 -3.84 17.25 -8.43
CA TRP A 147 -3.58 15.84 -8.15
C TRP A 147 -3.26 15.60 -6.69
N GLU A 148 -3.75 14.51 -6.16
CA GLU A 148 -3.25 13.88 -4.95
C GLU A 148 -2.83 12.46 -5.29
N VAL A 149 -1.56 12.14 -5.07
CA VAL A 149 -1.00 10.81 -5.31
C VAL A 149 -0.48 10.25 -4.00
N ILE A 150 -1.07 9.15 -3.57
CA ILE A 150 -0.68 8.38 -2.39
C ILE A 150 -0.33 6.98 -2.85
N SER A 151 0.90 6.57 -2.61
CA SER A 151 1.34 5.19 -2.80
C SER A 151 1.59 4.51 -1.46
N GLY A 152 1.70 3.21 -1.47
CA GLY A 152 1.96 2.46 -0.25
C GLY A 152 2.06 0.96 -0.46
N LEU A 153 2.12 0.27 0.65
CA LEU A 153 2.04 -1.19 0.71
C LEU A 153 1.25 -1.63 1.94
N LYS A 154 0.74 -2.84 1.90
CA LYS A 154 0.14 -3.55 3.03
C LYS A 154 0.63 -5.00 3.07
N ASP A 155 0.43 -5.64 4.22
CA ASP A 155 0.69 -7.06 4.46
C ASP A 155 2.18 -7.47 4.40
N LEU A 156 3.11 -6.52 4.47
CA LEU A 156 4.54 -6.80 4.56
C LEU A 156 4.93 -7.18 6.00
N VAL A 157 5.23 -8.44 6.24
CA VAL A 157 5.66 -8.92 7.57
C VAL A 157 7.18 -8.80 7.70
N VAL A 158 7.63 -8.15 8.77
CA VAL A 158 9.05 -7.97 9.11
C VAL A 158 9.31 -8.31 10.57
N MET A 159 10.51 -8.78 10.87
CA MET A 159 10.89 -9.20 12.21
C MET A 159 12.40 -8.98 12.47
N ASN A 160 12.72 -8.44 13.65
CA ASN A 160 14.06 -8.48 14.25
C ASN A 160 14.06 -9.51 15.38
N SER A 161 14.98 -10.46 15.36
CA SER A 161 15.06 -11.52 16.36
C SER A 161 15.73 -11.08 17.67
N THR A 162 16.35 -9.91 17.68
CA THR A 162 17.05 -9.27 18.81
C THR A 162 17.17 -7.76 18.54
N ASN A 163 17.97 -7.04 19.31
CA ASN A 163 18.18 -5.59 19.22
C ASN A 163 16.88 -4.79 19.41
N SER A 164 16.01 -5.30 20.26
CA SER A 164 14.78 -4.62 20.65
C SER A 164 14.54 -4.76 22.14
N GLU A 165 14.20 -3.66 22.77
CA GLU A 165 13.91 -3.53 24.20
C GLU A 165 12.56 -2.88 24.42
N PHE A 166 11.99 -3.01 25.63
CA PHE A 166 10.85 -2.24 26.09
C PHE A 166 10.83 -2.20 27.60
N TRP A 167 11.18 -1.08 28.19
CA TRP A 167 11.27 -0.86 29.62
C TRP A 167 11.08 0.64 29.98
N GLY A 168 10.97 0.93 31.29
CA GLY A 168 10.81 2.30 31.75
C GLY A 168 9.44 2.92 31.49
N TYR A 169 8.43 2.11 31.14
CA TYR A 169 7.07 2.55 30.87
C TYR A 169 6.28 2.87 32.15
N ILE A 170 5.23 3.66 32.02
CA ILE A 170 4.30 4.00 33.12
C ILE A 170 3.60 2.71 33.58
N LYS A 171 3.50 2.55 34.90
CA LYS A 171 2.84 1.41 35.54
C LYS A 171 1.64 1.88 36.40
N ASP A 172 0.58 1.11 36.37
CA ASP A 172 -0.60 1.27 37.21
C ASP A 172 -0.96 -0.08 37.89
N GLN A 173 -2.09 -0.12 38.60
CA GLN A 173 -2.55 -1.32 39.30
C GLN A 173 -2.88 -2.53 38.38
N TYR A 174 -3.01 -2.32 37.09
CA TYR A 174 -3.30 -3.35 36.08
C TYR A 174 -2.08 -3.74 35.25
N THR A 175 -0.95 -3.14 35.51
CA THR A 175 0.28 -3.40 34.76
C THR A 175 0.94 -4.68 35.24
N THR A 176 0.88 -5.72 34.43
CA THR A 176 1.54 -7.00 34.67
C THR A 176 2.72 -7.27 33.73
N LEU A 177 2.87 -6.45 32.68
CA LEU A 177 3.94 -6.59 31.71
C LEU A 177 5.29 -6.46 32.39
N GLN A 178 6.21 -7.39 32.10
CA GLN A 178 7.59 -7.33 32.56
C GLN A 178 8.45 -6.52 31.60
N GLU A 179 9.43 -5.80 32.14
CA GLU A 179 10.42 -5.08 31.34
C GLU A 179 11.25 -6.08 30.53
N ALA A 180 11.48 -5.76 29.28
CA ALA A 180 12.25 -6.58 28.35
C ALA A 180 13.49 -5.82 27.86
N TYR A 181 14.65 -6.41 28.06
CA TYR A 181 15.95 -5.88 27.62
C TYR A 181 16.50 -6.58 26.37
N ASP A 182 15.82 -7.62 25.93
CA ASP A 182 16.00 -8.30 24.65
C ASP A 182 14.67 -8.96 24.28
N ARG A 183 14.17 -8.70 23.09
CA ARG A 183 12.91 -9.28 22.61
C ARG A 183 12.87 -9.38 21.09
N ILE A 184 12.01 -10.24 20.58
CA ILE A 184 11.60 -10.23 19.17
C ILE A 184 10.74 -8.99 18.92
N LEU A 185 11.05 -8.24 17.86
CA LEU A 185 10.20 -7.17 17.34
C LEU A 185 9.65 -7.60 15.98
N ALA A 186 8.36 -7.89 15.91
CA ALA A 186 7.69 -8.29 14.68
C ALA A 186 6.44 -7.44 14.41
N THR A 187 6.23 -7.10 13.15
CA THR A 187 5.05 -6.34 12.72
C THR A 187 4.63 -6.70 11.29
N GLN A 188 3.40 -6.35 10.95
CA GLN A 188 2.86 -6.40 9.60
C GLN A 188 2.66 -4.97 9.12
N VAL A 189 3.55 -4.49 8.27
CA VAL A 189 3.58 -3.10 7.85
C VAL A 189 2.40 -2.80 6.92
N SER A 190 1.61 -1.80 7.29
CA SER A 190 0.73 -1.07 6.40
C SER A 190 1.22 0.37 6.34
N GLY A 191 1.71 0.80 5.19
CA GLY A 191 2.32 2.11 4.99
C GLY A 191 1.73 2.84 3.79
N ARG A 192 1.59 4.14 3.94
CA ARG A 192 1.19 5.07 2.88
C ARG A 192 2.14 6.24 2.87
N TRP A 193 2.45 6.74 1.67
CA TRP A 193 3.22 7.98 1.49
C TRP A 193 2.62 8.83 0.40
N ARG A 194 2.56 10.13 0.65
CA ARG A 194 2.00 11.12 -0.26
C ARG A 194 3.12 11.87 -0.97
N PHE A 195 2.96 11.96 -2.28
CA PHE A 195 3.86 12.72 -3.13
C PHE A 195 3.52 14.21 -3.08
N ASN A 196 4.52 15.04 -3.33
CA ASN A 196 4.36 16.49 -3.51
C ASN A 196 4.11 16.89 -4.98
N TRP A 197 3.92 15.92 -5.85
CA TRP A 197 3.48 16.15 -7.21
C TRP A 197 1.96 16.38 -7.22
N THR A 198 1.55 17.61 -7.52
CA THR A 198 0.15 18.06 -7.43
C THR A 198 -0.35 18.74 -8.69
N ASP A 199 0.52 18.92 -9.70
CA ASP A 199 0.23 19.68 -10.90
C ASP A 199 0.96 19.09 -12.11
N ASP A 200 0.33 19.14 -13.28
CA ASP A 200 0.89 18.63 -14.54
C ASP A 200 2.11 19.42 -15.03
N ASP A 201 2.25 20.68 -14.62
CA ASP A 201 3.42 21.50 -14.93
C ASP A 201 4.68 21.05 -14.16
N GLN A 202 4.51 20.27 -13.11
CA GLN A 202 5.61 19.68 -12.36
C GLN A 202 6.17 18.45 -13.09
N ARG A 203 7.47 18.23 -12.92
CA ARG A 203 8.09 16.99 -13.43
C ARG A 203 7.51 15.77 -12.72
N MET A 204 6.88 14.90 -13.50
CA MET A 204 6.32 13.65 -12.99
C MET A 204 7.41 12.74 -12.39
N PRO A 205 7.21 12.18 -11.20
CA PRO A 205 8.11 11.20 -10.61
C PRO A 205 8.21 9.92 -11.44
N ASN A 206 9.32 9.21 -11.33
CA ASN A 206 9.39 7.83 -11.79
C ASN A 206 8.77 6.95 -10.69
N TRP A 207 7.52 6.57 -10.85
CA TRP A 207 6.70 5.90 -9.85
C TRP A 207 7.26 4.55 -9.41
N GLU A 208 7.72 3.71 -10.36
CA GLU A 208 8.30 2.40 -10.05
C GLU A 208 9.57 2.56 -9.21
N ARG A 209 10.50 3.40 -9.67
CA ARG A 209 11.73 3.67 -8.94
C ARG A 209 11.45 4.30 -7.57
N SER A 210 10.47 5.18 -7.48
CA SER A 210 10.09 5.79 -6.19
C SER A 210 9.56 4.74 -5.22
N TYR A 211 8.68 3.85 -5.66
CA TYR A 211 8.16 2.75 -4.85
C TYR A 211 9.29 1.83 -4.35
N GLU A 212 10.14 1.36 -5.26
CA GLU A 212 11.26 0.47 -4.91
C GLU A 212 12.22 1.10 -3.91
N GLN A 213 12.60 2.35 -4.13
CA GLN A 213 13.52 3.06 -3.24
C GLN A 213 12.88 3.38 -1.88
N THR A 214 11.60 3.75 -1.85
CA THR A 214 10.87 3.98 -0.61
C THR A 214 10.80 2.71 0.23
N LYS A 215 10.42 1.58 -0.37
CA LYS A 215 10.43 0.28 0.29
C LYS A 215 11.82 -0.11 0.79
N LYS A 216 12.86 0.10 -0.02
CA LYS A 216 14.24 -0.17 0.36
C LYS A 216 14.64 0.63 1.61
N HIS A 217 14.44 1.95 1.61
CA HIS A 217 14.79 2.82 2.74
C HIS A 217 14.00 2.47 4.01
N MET A 218 12.74 2.09 3.85
CA MET A 218 11.92 1.61 4.96
C MET A 218 12.51 0.34 5.61
N LEU A 219 12.85 -0.66 4.81
CA LEU A 219 13.40 -1.94 5.29
C LEU A 219 14.81 -1.77 5.88
N GLU A 220 15.65 -0.95 5.27
CA GLU A 220 16.97 -0.61 5.83
C GLU A 220 16.84 0.07 7.19
N ALA A 221 15.92 1.03 7.36
CA ALA A 221 15.69 1.68 8.65
C ALA A 221 15.19 0.70 9.70
N PHE A 222 14.28 -0.22 9.33
CA PHE A 222 13.82 -1.27 10.23
C PHE A 222 14.97 -2.17 10.71
N ALA A 223 15.83 -2.59 9.80
CA ALA A 223 16.95 -3.49 10.10
C ALA A 223 18.09 -2.83 10.89
N GLU A 224 18.34 -1.54 10.66
CA GLU A 224 19.47 -0.80 11.24
C GLU A 224 19.12 -0.08 12.55
N THR A 225 17.85 -0.02 12.93
CA THR A 225 17.42 0.64 14.18
C THR A 225 17.52 -0.32 15.35
N TYR A 226 18.33 0.03 16.37
CA TYR A 226 18.20 -0.56 17.69
C TYR A 226 16.93 -0.04 18.34
N SER A 227 15.95 -0.90 18.58
CA SER A 227 14.57 -0.50 18.90
C SER A 227 14.31 -0.48 20.40
N TYR A 228 14.01 0.68 20.95
CA TYR A 228 13.47 0.83 22.32
C TYR A 228 11.92 0.84 22.34
N SER A 229 11.30 0.94 21.20
CA SER A 229 9.85 0.80 21.01
C SER A 229 9.50 0.70 19.52
N LEU A 230 8.36 0.10 19.19
CA LEU A 230 7.87 0.08 17.81
C LEU A 230 7.57 1.50 17.30
N GLN A 231 7.18 2.43 18.20
CA GLN A 231 6.97 3.84 17.87
C GLN A 231 8.25 4.52 17.38
N GLN A 232 9.37 4.29 18.06
CA GLN A 232 10.69 4.80 17.64
C GLN A 232 11.08 4.22 16.28
N THR A 233 10.91 2.90 16.08
CA THR A 233 11.24 2.23 14.83
C THR A 233 10.38 2.78 13.68
N LEU A 234 9.08 2.97 13.91
CA LEU A 234 8.17 3.61 12.97
C LEU A 234 8.67 4.99 12.53
N TYR A 235 9.05 5.83 13.51
CA TYR A 235 9.55 7.17 13.24
C TYR A 235 10.84 7.14 12.42
N GLN A 236 11.77 6.24 12.72
CA GLN A 236 13.03 6.06 11.97
C GLN A 236 12.77 5.61 10.52
N MET A 237 11.83 4.66 10.32
CA MET A 237 11.43 4.21 8.98
C MET A 237 10.89 5.36 8.14
N ALA A 238 9.95 6.13 8.68
CA ALA A 238 9.34 7.25 7.97
C ALA A 238 10.33 8.41 7.73
N THR A 239 11.16 8.74 8.72
CA THR A 239 12.19 9.77 8.62
C THR A 239 13.21 9.44 7.54
N ARG A 240 13.66 8.19 7.47
CA ARG A 240 14.60 7.75 6.42
C ARG A 240 13.99 7.88 5.03
N ILE A 241 12.72 7.51 4.86
CA ILE A 241 12.01 7.71 3.59
C ILE A 241 12.03 9.19 3.21
N ILE A 242 11.54 10.07 4.07
CA ILE A 242 11.40 11.51 3.78
C ILE A 242 12.76 12.14 3.47
N ASN A 243 13.82 11.77 4.20
CA ASN A 243 15.15 12.31 4.01
C ASN A 243 15.81 11.88 2.70
N HIS A 244 15.46 10.72 2.14
CA HIS A 244 16.05 10.19 0.92
C HIS A 244 15.16 10.34 -0.32
N ARG A 245 13.89 10.72 -0.13
CA ARG A 245 12.88 10.84 -1.19
C ARG A 245 12.27 12.24 -1.17
N SER A 246 12.90 13.18 -1.89
CA SER A 246 12.47 14.59 -1.91
C SER A 246 11.07 14.81 -2.48
N GLU A 247 10.54 13.85 -3.24
CA GLU A 247 9.20 13.87 -3.80
C GLU A 247 8.10 13.41 -2.83
N ILE A 248 8.47 13.00 -1.58
CA ILE A 248 7.51 12.53 -0.57
C ILE A 248 7.48 13.51 0.58
N ASP A 249 6.30 14.01 0.92
CA ASP A 249 6.09 14.99 2.00
C ASP A 249 5.45 14.39 3.25
N GLU A 250 4.82 13.24 3.12
CA GLU A 250 4.08 12.63 4.22
C GLU A 250 4.21 11.11 4.15
N VAL A 251 4.47 10.48 5.30
CA VAL A 251 4.46 9.02 5.46
C VAL A 251 3.59 8.68 6.66
N ARG A 252 2.63 7.79 6.47
CA ARG A 252 1.79 7.23 7.52
C ARG A 252 1.95 5.73 7.61
N PHE A 253 2.18 5.22 8.82
CA PHE A 253 2.24 3.80 9.13
C PHE A 253 1.16 3.39 10.11
N SER A 254 0.70 2.13 9.95
CA SER A 254 -0.06 1.37 10.92
C SER A 254 0.64 0.01 11.09
N LEU A 255 1.13 -0.24 12.30
CA LEU A 255 2.00 -1.35 12.64
C LEU A 255 1.41 -2.13 13.83
N PRO A 256 0.71 -3.25 13.60
CA PRO A 256 0.36 -4.17 14.67
C PRO A 256 1.61 -4.81 15.25
N ASN A 257 1.80 -4.71 16.56
CA ASN A 257 2.91 -5.35 17.26
C ASN A 257 2.60 -6.85 17.45
N LYS A 258 3.23 -7.69 16.62
CA LYS A 258 3.08 -9.15 16.69
C LYS A 258 3.95 -9.70 17.80
N HIS A 259 3.34 -9.94 18.97
CA HIS A 259 4.07 -10.35 20.15
C HIS A 259 4.64 -11.77 20.03
N HIS A 260 5.85 -11.95 20.57
CA HIS A 260 6.50 -13.23 20.75
C HIS A 260 6.90 -13.35 22.23
N PHE A 261 6.37 -14.33 22.91
CA PHE A 261 6.60 -14.56 24.33
C PHE A 261 7.53 -15.74 24.51
N LEU A 262 8.58 -15.57 25.32
CA LEU A 262 9.48 -16.66 25.66
C LEU A 262 8.70 -17.76 26.39
N VAL A 263 8.86 -19.00 25.94
CA VAL A 263 8.17 -20.15 26.55
C VAL A 263 8.94 -20.58 27.81
N ASP A 264 8.24 -20.75 28.92
CA ASP A 264 8.81 -21.39 30.12
C ASP A 264 9.00 -22.89 29.86
N LEU A 265 10.24 -23.34 29.82
CA LEU A 265 10.62 -24.74 29.63
C LEU A 265 11.11 -25.41 30.92
N GLU A 266 11.18 -24.69 32.05
CA GLU A 266 11.59 -25.25 33.35
C GLU A 266 10.76 -26.46 33.79
N PRO A 267 9.42 -26.49 33.58
CA PRO A 267 8.61 -27.66 33.90
C PRO A 267 9.04 -28.95 33.19
N PHE A 268 9.78 -28.82 32.08
CA PHE A 268 10.32 -29.96 31.32
C PHE A 268 11.79 -30.22 31.60
N GLY A 269 12.39 -29.52 32.56
CA GLY A 269 13.80 -29.62 32.90
C GLY A 269 14.74 -29.02 31.84
N LEU A 270 14.21 -28.12 31.00
CA LEU A 270 14.98 -27.45 29.94
C LEU A 270 15.15 -25.98 30.26
N LYS A 271 16.29 -25.43 29.89
CA LYS A 271 16.54 -23.99 29.87
C LYS A 271 16.14 -23.43 28.51
N ASN A 272 15.51 -22.26 28.50
CA ASN A 272 15.24 -21.55 27.27
C ASN A 272 16.17 -20.33 27.14
N ASP A 273 17.19 -20.45 26.30
CA ASP A 273 18.20 -19.43 26.06
C ASP A 273 17.77 -18.46 24.92
N ASN A 274 16.54 -17.93 24.98
CA ASN A 274 15.92 -17.07 23.97
C ASN A 274 15.77 -17.76 22.59
N GLU A 275 15.40 -19.03 22.57
CA GLU A 275 15.31 -19.84 21.36
C GLU A 275 13.87 -20.21 21.00
N VAL A 276 13.04 -20.49 22.01
CA VAL A 276 11.66 -20.99 21.81
C VAL A 276 10.67 -19.96 22.29
N TYR A 277 9.85 -19.47 21.36
CA TYR A 277 8.85 -18.44 21.61
C TYR A 277 7.45 -18.92 21.20
N TYR A 278 6.47 -18.44 21.94
CA TYR A 278 5.07 -18.49 21.53
C TYR A 278 4.73 -17.25 20.71
N ALA A 279 4.41 -17.43 19.43
CA ALA A 279 3.96 -16.35 18.55
C ALA A 279 2.49 -16.06 18.78
N ALA A 280 2.19 -14.89 19.34
CA ALA A 280 0.83 -14.42 19.59
C ALA A 280 0.45 -13.40 18.50
N ASP A 281 -0.41 -13.82 17.58
CA ASP A 281 -0.88 -12.97 16.49
C ASP A 281 -2.10 -12.11 16.87
N ARG A 282 -2.71 -12.38 18.03
CA ARG A 282 -3.85 -11.66 18.65
C ARG A 282 -3.77 -11.83 20.18
N MET A 283 -4.15 -10.86 20.97
CA MET A 283 -4.37 -9.44 20.70
C MET A 283 -3.03 -8.75 20.41
N TYR A 284 -3.05 -7.63 19.69
CA TYR A 284 -1.85 -6.85 19.40
C TYR A 284 -2.03 -5.38 19.78
N GLY A 285 -0.94 -4.72 20.17
CA GLY A 285 -0.88 -3.27 20.23
C GLY A 285 -0.84 -2.71 18.81
N LEU A 286 -1.71 -1.79 18.46
CA LEU A 286 -1.69 -1.10 17.17
C LEU A 286 -0.95 0.22 17.29
N ILE A 287 0.16 0.35 16.58
CA ILE A 287 1.01 1.54 16.61
C ILE A 287 0.86 2.28 15.30
N GLU A 288 0.40 3.52 15.39
CA GLU A 288 0.11 4.36 14.24
C GLU A 288 0.72 5.74 14.39
N ALA A 289 1.32 6.25 13.33
CA ALA A 289 1.78 7.63 13.28
C ALA A 289 1.91 8.15 11.85
N THR A 290 1.79 9.47 11.71
CA THR A 290 2.15 10.22 10.51
C THR A 290 3.43 11.00 10.77
N VAL A 291 4.37 10.95 9.85
CA VAL A 291 5.60 11.74 9.85
C VAL A 291 5.59 12.62 8.61
N LEU A 292 5.91 13.88 8.79
CA LEU A 292 5.82 14.91 7.77
C LEU A 292 7.20 15.49 7.44
N ARG A 293 7.39 15.90 6.20
CA ARG A 293 8.44 16.84 5.85
C ARG A 293 8.17 18.17 6.56
N ASP A 294 9.20 18.82 7.01
CA ASP A 294 9.05 20.15 7.65
C ASP A 294 8.31 21.13 6.71
N GLY A 295 7.31 21.79 7.25
CA GLY A 295 6.40 22.68 6.52
C GLY A 295 5.24 21.97 5.77
N ALA A 296 5.22 20.65 5.69
CA ALA A 296 4.10 19.92 5.09
C ALA A 296 2.93 19.76 6.09
N THR A 297 1.72 19.57 5.55
CA THR A 297 0.51 19.28 6.33
C THR A 297 0.05 17.85 6.09
N ALA A 298 -0.50 17.21 7.13
CA ALA A 298 -1.08 15.87 7.01
C ALA A 298 -2.35 15.89 6.14
N GLN A 299 -2.41 15.00 5.17
CA GLN A 299 -3.54 14.84 4.25
C GLN A 299 -4.00 13.39 4.14
N ILE A 300 -3.12 12.42 4.43
CA ILE A 300 -3.52 11.01 4.46
C ILE A 300 -4.51 10.80 5.61
N PRO A 301 -5.75 10.35 5.34
CA PRO A 301 -6.74 10.09 6.38
C PRO A 301 -6.24 9.07 7.41
N VAL A 302 -6.58 9.28 8.68
CA VAL A 302 -6.11 8.43 9.81
C VAL A 302 -6.52 6.97 9.63
N ASP A 303 -7.71 6.73 9.09
CA ASP A 303 -8.30 5.40 8.87
C ASP A 303 -7.89 4.74 7.53
N MET A 304 -7.15 5.45 6.69
CA MET A 304 -6.79 4.94 5.35
C MET A 304 -5.84 3.74 5.38
N THR A 305 -5.05 3.60 6.43
CA THR A 305 -4.10 2.48 6.56
C THR A 305 -4.77 1.13 6.81
N ASN A 306 -6.05 1.12 7.15
CA ASN A 306 -6.85 -0.09 7.38
C ASN A 306 -7.68 -0.53 6.16
N LEU A 307 -7.55 0.16 5.03
CA LEU A 307 -8.32 -0.09 3.79
C LEU A 307 -7.53 -0.89 2.76
#